data_cec313d54b23e1bb1fa5b5720f321e9f
#
_entry.id   cec313d54b23e1bb1fa5b5720f321e9f
#
_cell.length_a   1.000
_cell.length_b   1.000
_cell.length_c   1.000
_cell.angle_alpha   90.00
_cell.angle_beta   90.00
_cell.angle_gamma   90.00
#
_symmetry.space_group_name_H-M   'P 1'
#
loop_
_entity.id
_entity.type
_entity.pdbx_description
1 polymer ?
#
loop_
_entity_poly.entity_id
_entity_poly.type
_entity_poly.pdbx_seq_one_letter_code
_entity_poly.pdbx_strand_id
1 'polypeptide(L)'
;MGVSFRAVPVDVDESMLGEGAPSPSAVALRRAAGKAAAAGRRAPEALVLAADTLVVAPDGQELGKPRTADRNRLMLQALSGRRHSVFTAVVLRAADQERSSVELCRVVFRDLTSLEQDAYAASGEGWDKAGGYAIQGVASAFIQRIEGDYTAVVGLPLCRLSRLLAEFGIHLGSG
;
A
#
# COMPACT_ATOMS: atom_id res chain seq x y z
N MET A 1 18.69 -0.59 2.60
CA MET A 1 18.75 0.84 2.98
C MET A 1 19.59 1.09 4.23
N GLY A 2 20.09 0.08 4.95
CA GLY A 2 20.99 0.21 6.10
C GLY A 2 20.45 0.95 7.33
N VAL A 3 19.12 1.19 7.38
CA VAL A 3 18.50 1.85 8.53
C VAL A 3 17.93 0.79 9.47
N SER A 4 18.37 0.81 10.74
CA SER A 4 17.81 -0.04 11.77
C SER A 4 16.42 0.47 12.18
N PHE A 5 15.46 -0.45 12.32
CA PHE A 5 14.09 -0.10 12.75
C PHE A 5 13.49 -1.17 13.65
N ARG A 6 12.47 -0.79 14.39
CA ARG A 6 11.63 -1.70 15.18
C ARG A 6 10.19 -1.64 14.67
N ALA A 7 9.59 -2.78 14.35
CA ALA A 7 8.18 -2.86 14.00
C ALA A 7 7.31 -2.70 15.26
N VAL A 8 6.31 -1.82 15.17
CA VAL A 8 5.34 -1.57 16.26
C VAL A 8 3.94 -1.88 15.72
N PRO A 9 3.34 -3.03 16.04
CA PRO A 9 1.98 -3.33 15.65
C PRO A 9 1.01 -2.30 16.23
N VAL A 10 0.10 -1.80 15.40
CA VAL A 10 -0.98 -0.91 15.82
C VAL A 10 -2.32 -1.51 15.40
N ASP A 11 -3.29 -1.39 16.28
CA ASP A 11 -4.68 -1.75 16.02
C ASP A 11 -5.46 -0.45 15.81
N VAL A 12 -5.86 -0.21 14.56
CA VAL A 12 -6.64 0.97 14.15
C VAL A 12 -7.73 0.53 13.18
N ASP A 13 -8.91 1.09 13.31
CA ASP A 13 -9.97 0.87 12.34
C ASP A 13 -9.72 1.69 11.07
N GLU A 14 -9.15 1.05 10.06
CA GLU A 14 -8.81 1.68 8.79
C GLU A 14 -10.05 2.20 8.05
N SER A 15 -11.24 1.60 8.26
CA SER A 15 -12.46 2.03 7.59
C SER A 15 -12.91 3.39 8.11
N MET A 16 -12.91 3.58 9.42
CA MET A 16 -13.25 4.85 10.06
C MET A 16 -12.25 5.96 9.73
N LEU A 17 -10.95 5.64 9.67
CA LEU A 17 -9.91 6.62 9.31
C LEU A 17 -10.10 7.17 7.89
N GLY A 18 -10.64 6.37 6.97
CA GLY A 18 -10.90 6.77 5.59
C GLY A 18 -12.23 7.45 5.35
N GLU A 19 -13.16 7.40 6.33
CA GLU A 19 -14.54 7.88 6.15
C GLU A 19 -14.59 9.37 5.79
N GLY A 20 -15.44 9.71 4.81
CA GLY A 20 -15.62 11.09 4.34
C GLY A 20 -14.40 11.72 3.68
N ALA A 21 -13.36 10.95 3.33
CA ALA A 21 -12.22 11.49 2.59
C ALA A 21 -12.62 11.80 1.13
N PRO A 22 -12.17 12.94 0.57
CA PRO A 22 -12.64 13.40 -0.75
C PRO A 22 -12.05 12.62 -1.93
N SER A 23 -11.01 11.80 -1.71
CA SER A 23 -10.33 11.06 -2.78
C SER A 23 -9.58 9.84 -2.23
N PRO A 24 -9.23 8.86 -3.09
CA PRO A 24 -8.44 7.70 -2.68
C PRO A 24 -7.07 8.08 -2.07
N SER A 25 -6.41 9.12 -2.58
CA SER A 25 -5.17 9.63 -2.00
C SER A 25 -5.36 10.16 -0.58
N ALA A 26 -6.48 10.85 -0.33
CA ALA A 26 -6.81 11.34 1.01
C ALA A 26 -7.15 10.18 1.96
N VAL A 27 -7.81 9.11 1.48
CA VAL A 27 -8.06 7.89 2.26
C VAL A 27 -6.74 7.26 2.71
N ALA A 28 -5.82 6.98 1.76
CA ALA A 28 -4.53 6.39 2.06
C ALA A 28 -3.73 7.24 3.07
N LEU A 29 -3.73 8.57 2.87
CA LEU A 29 -3.03 9.49 3.76
C LEU A 29 -3.61 9.49 5.18
N ARG A 30 -4.93 9.56 5.33
CA ARG A 30 -5.59 9.52 6.65
C ARG A 30 -5.30 8.21 7.39
N ARG A 31 -5.35 7.07 6.67
CA ARG A 31 -5.03 5.75 7.25
C ARG A 31 -3.57 5.68 7.70
N ALA A 32 -2.63 6.13 6.88
CA ALA A 32 -1.21 6.17 7.23
C ALA A 32 -0.96 7.10 8.44
N ALA A 33 -1.57 8.30 8.46
CA ALA A 33 -1.45 9.26 9.56
C ALA A 33 -2.05 8.71 10.87
N GLY A 34 -3.19 8.03 10.81
CA GLY A 34 -3.80 7.36 11.96
C GLY A 34 -2.91 6.27 12.55
N LYS A 35 -2.28 5.46 11.68
CA LYS A 35 -1.28 4.46 12.08
C LYS A 35 -0.06 5.12 12.72
N ALA A 36 0.47 6.19 12.12
CA ALA A 36 1.60 6.95 12.68
C ALA A 36 1.28 7.53 14.05
N ALA A 37 0.10 8.11 14.23
CA ALA A 37 -0.35 8.65 15.50
C ALA A 37 -0.49 7.56 16.57
N ALA A 38 -1.05 6.40 16.22
CA ALA A 38 -1.19 5.27 17.14
C ALA A 38 0.17 4.71 17.57
N ALA A 39 1.12 4.58 16.64
CA ALA A 39 2.48 4.13 16.95
C ALA A 39 3.25 5.18 17.76
N GLY A 40 3.09 6.48 17.46
CA GLY A 40 3.74 7.57 18.21
C GLY A 40 3.33 7.61 19.68
N ARG A 41 2.08 7.29 20.01
CA ARG A 41 1.66 7.15 21.42
C ARG A 41 2.40 6.04 22.18
N ARG A 42 2.88 5.01 21.48
CA ARG A 42 3.66 3.89 22.07
C ARG A 42 5.16 4.14 22.09
N ALA A 43 5.63 5.09 21.28
CA ALA A 43 7.04 5.43 21.14
C ALA A 43 7.22 6.95 20.92
N PRO A 44 6.96 7.78 21.94
CA PRO A 44 6.89 9.24 21.80
C PRO A 44 8.22 9.89 21.38
N GLU A 45 9.35 9.27 21.73
CA GLU A 45 10.69 9.78 21.39
C GLU A 45 11.22 9.27 20.05
N ALA A 46 10.46 8.41 19.37
CA ALA A 46 10.93 7.80 18.12
C ALA A 46 10.47 8.59 16.88
N LEU A 47 11.27 8.54 15.82
CA LEU A 47 10.78 8.84 14.50
C LEU A 47 9.93 7.65 14.01
N VAL A 48 8.64 7.86 13.88
CA VAL A 48 7.67 6.86 13.45
C VAL A 48 7.48 6.94 11.94
N LEU A 49 7.60 5.79 11.27
CA LEU A 49 7.22 5.60 9.88
C LEU A 49 5.96 4.76 9.82
N ALA A 50 4.94 5.24 9.13
CA ALA A 50 3.76 4.46 8.78
C ALA A 50 3.43 4.60 7.29
N ALA A 51 2.87 3.54 6.72
CA ALA A 51 2.40 3.54 5.34
C ALA A 51 1.03 2.88 5.23
N ASP A 52 0.29 3.25 4.20
CA ASP A 52 -0.97 2.63 3.83
C ASP A 52 -1.09 2.53 2.31
N THR A 53 -1.54 1.38 1.82
CA THR A 53 -1.68 1.11 0.39
C THR A 53 -3.13 0.76 0.06
N LEU A 54 -3.65 1.48 -0.94
CA LEU A 54 -5.01 1.37 -1.42
C LEU A 54 -4.99 0.98 -2.90
N VAL A 55 -5.79 -0.01 -3.27
CA VAL A 55 -6.00 -0.40 -4.67
C VAL A 55 -7.39 0.03 -5.11
N VAL A 56 -7.47 0.72 -6.24
CA VAL A 56 -8.72 1.20 -6.83
C VAL A 56 -8.91 0.60 -8.21
N ALA A 57 -9.99 -0.13 -8.37
CA ALA A 57 -10.39 -0.76 -9.63
C ALA A 57 -10.68 0.26 -10.74
N PRO A 58 -10.79 -0.16 -12.01
CA PRO A 58 -11.08 0.73 -13.13
C PRO A 58 -12.40 1.50 -13.04
N ASP A 59 -13.37 0.96 -12.31
CA ASP A 59 -14.69 1.57 -12.04
C ASP A 59 -14.69 2.55 -10.86
N GLY A 60 -13.54 2.73 -10.20
CA GLY A 60 -13.39 3.61 -9.04
C GLY A 60 -13.63 2.93 -7.68
N GLN A 61 -13.98 1.64 -7.64
CA GLN A 61 -14.18 0.91 -6.39
C GLN A 61 -12.86 0.64 -5.69
N GLU A 62 -12.81 0.87 -4.37
CA GLU A 62 -11.71 0.42 -3.52
C GLU A 62 -11.72 -1.12 -3.40
N LEU A 63 -10.60 -1.74 -3.70
CA LEU A 63 -10.38 -3.17 -3.53
C LEU A 63 -9.56 -3.42 -2.26
N GLY A 64 -10.24 -3.73 -1.17
CA GLY A 64 -9.59 -4.11 0.09
C GLY A 64 -8.96 -5.50 0.03
N LYS A 65 -8.78 -6.12 1.21
CA LYS A 65 -8.26 -7.49 1.34
C LYS A 65 -9.39 -8.50 1.14
N PRO A 66 -9.29 -9.43 0.21
CA PRO A 66 -10.39 -10.38 -0.11
C PRO A 66 -10.71 -11.34 1.04
N ARG A 67 -9.69 -11.84 1.75
CA ARG A 67 -9.79 -12.80 2.88
C ARG A 67 -10.39 -14.17 2.55
N THR A 68 -10.94 -14.37 1.35
CA THR A 68 -11.48 -15.64 0.86
C THR A 68 -11.15 -15.83 -0.62
N ALA A 69 -11.12 -17.09 -1.09
CA ALA A 69 -10.87 -17.43 -2.50
C ALA A 69 -11.90 -16.79 -3.44
N ASP A 70 -13.19 -16.88 -3.10
CA ASP A 70 -14.26 -16.34 -3.95
C ASP A 70 -14.13 -14.82 -4.15
N ARG A 71 -13.90 -14.08 -3.06
CA ARG A 71 -13.67 -12.64 -3.16
C ARG A 71 -12.40 -12.30 -3.91
N ASN A 72 -11.34 -13.08 -3.72
CA ASN A 72 -10.09 -12.91 -4.45
C ASN A 72 -10.29 -13.11 -5.96
N ARG A 73 -10.99 -14.17 -6.35
CA ARG A 73 -11.35 -14.45 -7.74
C ARG A 73 -12.12 -13.28 -8.38
N LEU A 74 -13.14 -12.76 -7.70
CA LEU A 74 -13.91 -11.60 -8.19
C LEU A 74 -13.03 -10.35 -8.37
N MET A 75 -12.07 -10.08 -7.48
CA MET A 75 -11.13 -8.98 -7.63
C MET A 75 -10.22 -9.19 -8.84
N LEU A 76 -9.65 -10.38 -9.03
CA LEU A 76 -8.83 -10.70 -10.20
C LEU A 76 -9.62 -10.55 -11.50
N GLN A 77 -10.89 -10.96 -11.51
CA GLN A 77 -11.78 -10.77 -12.67
C GLN A 77 -11.99 -9.28 -12.99
N ALA A 78 -12.17 -8.44 -11.97
CA ALA A 78 -12.33 -6.99 -12.15
C ALA A 78 -11.05 -6.32 -12.69
N LEU A 79 -9.87 -6.87 -12.39
CA LEU A 79 -8.56 -6.35 -12.78
C LEU A 79 -8.04 -6.93 -14.11
N SER A 80 -8.52 -8.11 -14.54
CA SER A 80 -8.06 -8.82 -15.73
C SER A 80 -8.18 -7.97 -16.99
N GLY A 81 -7.08 -7.85 -17.77
CA GLY A 81 -7.01 -7.08 -18.99
C GLY A 81 -7.10 -5.57 -18.80
N ARG A 82 -7.04 -5.05 -17.57
CA ARG A 82 -7.34 -3.66 -17.26
C ARG A 82 -6.23 -2.95 -16.50
N ARG A 83 -6.26 -1.63 -16.57
CA ARG A 83 -5.44 -0.73 -15.79
C ARG A 83 -6.18 -0.34 -14.50
N HIS A 84 -5.51 -0.44 -13.38
CA HIS A 84 -6.02 0.01 -12.08
C HIS A 84 -5.01 0.92 -11.38
N SER A 85 -5.43 1.54 -10.27
CA SER A 85 -4.64 2.52 -9.54
C SER A 85 -4.21 1.94 -8.19
N VAL A 86 -2.96 2.21 -7.82
CA VAL A 86 -2.42 1.91 -6.49
C VAL A 86 -1.95 3.24 -5.88
N PHE A 87 -2.51 3.59 -4.73
CA PHE A 87 -2.12 4.75 -3.94
C PHE A 87 -1.40 4.27 -2.70
N THR A 88 -0.17 4.73 -2.50
CA THR A 88 0.56 4.43 -1.28
C THR A 88 0.97 5.72 -0.60
N ALA A 89 0.44 5.94 0.59
CA ALA A 89 0.81 7.02 1.47
C ALA A 89 1.92 6.59 2.41
N VAL A 90 2.84 7.50 2.69
CA VAL A 90 3.87 7.38 3.72
C VAL A 90 3.82 8.60 4.62
N VAL A 91 3.91 8.36 5.93
CA VAL A 91 3.94 9.40 6.97
C VAL A 91 5.14 9.16 7.87
N LEU A 92 5.95 10.19 8.06
CA LEU A 92 6.98 10.27 9.09
C LEU A 92 6.53 11.24 10.17
N ARG A 93 6.61 10.82 11.43
CA ARG A 93 6.20 11.61 12.58
C ARG A 93 7.20 11.51 13.72
N ALA A 94 7.64 12.66 14.23
CA ALA A 94 8.49 12.78 15.41
C ALA A 94 7.98 13.96 16.26
N ALA A 95 7.65 13.71 17.53
CA ALA A 95 7.10 14.71 18.44
C ALA A 95 5.96 15.53 17.81
N ASP A 96 6.19 16.80 17.50
CA ASP A 96 5.26 17.77 16.90
C ASP A 96 5.42 17.93 15.37
N GLN A 97 6.41 17.24 14.77
CA GLN A 97 6.67 17.31 13.34
C GLN A 97 6.08 16.11 12.59
N GLU A 98 5.40 16.40 11.49
CA GLU A 98 4.89 15.37 10.58
C GLU A 98 5.21 15.74 9.14
N ARG A 99 5.66 14.76 8.37
CA ARG A 99 5.88 14.85 6.93
C ARG A 99 5.21 13.68 6.26
N SER A 100 4.61 13.93 5.11
CA SER A 100 3.89 12.89 4.39
C SER A 100 4.01 13.05 2.88
N SER A 101 3.80 11.95 2.17
CA SER A 101 3.68 11.93 0.71
C SER A 101 2.74 10.82 0.29
N VAL A 102 2.10 10.99 -0.85
CA VAL A 102 1.30 9.94 -1.50
C VAL A 102 1.88 9.70 -2.89
N GLU A 103 2.13 8.45 -3.21
CA GLU A 103 2.52 8.01 -4.55
C GLU A 103 1.35 7.34 -5.24
N LEU A 104 1.12 7.70 -6.51
CA LEU A 104 0.12 7.08 -7.36
C LEU A 104 0.81 6.29 -8.45
N CYS A 105 0.53 5.00 -8.50
CA CYS A 105 0.98 4.10 -9.55
C CYS A 105 -0.19 3.55 -10.36
N ARG A 106 0.06 3.24 -11.62
CA ARG A 106 -0.86 2.51 -12.49
C ARG A 106 -0.29 1.14 -12.76
N VAL A 107 -1.08 0.13 -12.50
CA VAL A 107 -0.74 -1.27 -12.81
C VAL A 107 -1.66 -1.78 -13.90
N VAL A 108 -1.08 -2.39 -14.93
CA VAL A 108 -1.82 -2.97 -16.05
C VAL A 108 -1.70 -4.47 -15.99
N PHE A 109 -2.81 -5.16 -15.85
CA PHE A 109 -2.87 -6.61 -15.96
C PHE A 109 -3.07 -7.03 -17.42
N ARG A 110 -2.44 -8.13 -17.82
CA ARG A 110 -2.85 -8.86 -19.03
C ARG A 110 -4.20 -9.53 -18.81
N ASP A 111 -4.82 -10.01 -19.87
CA ASP A 111 -5.97 -10.89 -19.74
C ASP A 111 -5.60 -12.15 -18.96
N LEU A 112 -6.45 -12.52 -18.00
CA LEU A 112 -6.32 -13.71 -17.18
C LEU A 112 -7.41 -14.70 -17.55
N THR A 113 -7.03 -15.94 -17.76
CA THR A 113 -7.99 -17.05 -17.95
C THR A 113 -8.70 -17.36 -16.63
N SER A 114 -9.89 -17.95 -16.69
CA SER A 114 -10.60 -18.40 -15.49
C SER A 114 -9.76 -19.39 -14.67
N LEU A 115 -9.00 -20.26 -15.34
CA LEU A 115 -8.13 -21.22 -14.68
C LEU A 115 -7.02 -20.53 -13.84
N GLU A 116 -6.40 -19.48 -14.38
CA GLU A 116 -5.38 -18.71 -13.65
C GLU A 116 -6.00 -17.97 -12.45
N GLN A 117 -7.18 -17.36 -12.64
CA GLN A 117 -7.90 -16.69 -11.56
C GLN A 117 -8.26 -17.67 -10.43
N ASP A 118 -8.79 -18.85 -10.78
CA ASP A 118 -9.17 -19.88 -9.82
C ASP A 118 -7.95 -20.44 -9.08
N ALA A 119 -6.88 -20.76 -9.80
CA ALA A 119 -5.65 -21.29 -9.23
C ALA A 119 -4.98 -20.31 -8.27
N TYR A 120 -4.88 -19.01 -8.68
CA TYR A 120 -4.31 -17.99 -7.82
C TYR A 120 -5.18 -17.71 -6.59
N ALA A 121 -6.49 -17.62 -6.76
CA ALA A 121 -7.40 -17.41 -5.64
C ALA A 121 -7.34 -18.56 -4.62
N ALA A 122 -7.21 -19.79 -5.09
CA ALA A 122 -7.06 -20.97 -4.23
C ALA A 122 -5.71 -21.02 -3.48
N SER A 123 -4.66 -20.40 -4.01
CA SER A 123 -3.33 -20.36 -3.36
C SER A 123 -3.30 -19.60 -2.06
N GLY A 124 -4.21 -18.64 -1.85
CA GLY A 124 -4.24 -17.77 -0.68
C GLY A 124 -3.22 -16.63 -0.70
N GLU A 125 -2.32 -16.54 -1.71
CA GLU A 125 -1.25 -15.54 -1.77
C GLU A 125 -1.75 -14.09 -1.69
N GLY A 126 -2.90 -13.80 -2.29
CA GLY A 126 -3.48 -12.47 -2.33
C GLY A 126 -4.45 -12.14 -1.19
N TRP A 127 -4.77 -13.06 -0.28
CA TRP A 127 -5.88 -12.89 0.66
C TRP A 127 -5.70 -11.77 1.67
N ASP A 128 -4.46 -11.46 2.03
CA ASP A 128 -4.08 -10.40 2.98
C ASP A 128 -3.60 -9.11 2.28
N LYS A 129 -3.70 -9.05 0.95
CA LYS A 129 -3.24 -7.92 0.16
C LYS A 129 -4.42 -7.08 -0.37
N ALA A 130 -4.26 -5.75 -0.35
CA ALA A 130 -5.19 -4.86 -1.05
C ALA A 130 -5.21 -5.17 -2.55
N GLY A 131 -6.38 -5.24 -3.15
CA GLY A 131 -6.55 -5.63 -4.55
C GLY A 131 -6.44 -7.13 -4.81
N GLY A 132 -6.15 -7.93 -3.77
CA GLY A 132 -6.12 -9.39 -3.86
C GLY A 132 -4.93 -9.98 -4.62
N TYR A 133 -3.79 -9.27 -4.74
CA TYR A 133 -2.60 -9.81 -5.41
C TYR A 133 -1.29 -9.33 -4.78
N ALA A 134 -0.26 -10.17 -4.84
CA ALA A 134 1.09 -9.86 -4.39
C ALA A 134 2.00 -9.61 -5.59
N ILE A 135 2.42 -8.35 -5.80
CA ILE A 135 3.29 -7.99 -6.94
C ILE A 135 4.63 -8.73 -6.95
N GLN A 136 5.12 -9.16 -5.80
CA GLN A 136 6.38 -9.89 -5.64
C GLN A 136 6.21 -11.42 -5.64
N GLY A 137 4.98 -11.91 -5.84
CA GLY A 137 4.65 -13.32 -5.89
C GLY A 137 4.28 -13.81 -7.29
N VAL A 138 3.46 -14.87 -7.35
CA VAL A 138 2.97 -15.47 -8.60
C VAL A 138 2.23 -14.44 -9.45
N ALA A 139 1.50 -13.51 -8.83
CA ALA A 139 0.78 -12.46 -9.56
C ALA A 139 1.70 -11.50 -10.34
N SER A 140 3.02 -11.52 -10.14
CA SER A 140 3.95 -10.79 -11.02
C SER A 140 3.79 -11.18 -12.49
N ALA A 141 3.43 -12.44 -12.77
CA ALA A 141 3.17 -12.95 -14.12
C ALA A 141 1.87 -12.41 -14.75
N PHE A 142 0.99 -11.78 -13.95
CA PHE A 142 -0.24 -11.15 -14.43
C PHE A 142 0.00 -9.70 -14.89
N ILE A 143 1.09 -9.09 -14.42
CA ILE A 143 1.38 -7.67 -14.63
C ILE A 143 2.12 -7.48 -15.94
N GLN A 144 1.49 -6.78 -16.85
CA GLN A 144 2.08 -6.42 -18.15
C GLN A 144 2.95 -5.16 -18.03
N ARG A 145 2.54 -4.19 -17.20
CA ARG A 145 3.24 -2.91 -17.07
C ARG A 145 2.89 -2.21 -15.74
N ILE A 146 3.87 -1.46 -15.23
CA ILE A 146 3.71 -0.54 -14.11
C ILE A 146 4.12 0.86 -14.59
N GLU A 147 3.31 1.86 -14.28
CA GLU A 147 3.60 3.28 -14.50
C GLU A 147 3.70 3.93 -13.11
N GLY A 148 4.90 4.42 -12.75
CA GLY A 148 5.20 4.97 -11.44
C GLY A 148 6.24 4.18 -10.65
N ASP A 149 6.28 4.37 -9.34
CA ASP A 149 7.25 3.76 -8.43
C ASP A 149 6.84 2.32 -8.07
N TYR A 150 7.61 1.32 -8.55
CA TYR A 150 7.41 -0.09 -8.19
C TYR A 150 7.38 -0.31 -6.67
N THR A 151 8.25 0.39 -5.92
CA THR A 151 8.33 0.23 -4.47
C THR A 151 7.08 0.74 -3.76
N ALA A 152 6.36 1.70 -4.34
CA ALA A 152 5.05 2.11 -3.87
C ALA A 152 4.00 1.02 -4.07
N VAL A 153 4.02 0.29 -5.19
CA VAL A 153 3.10 -0.84 -5.41
C VAL A 153 3.37 -1.98 -4.43
N VAL A 154 4.64 -2.18 -4.02
CA VAL A 154 5.01 -3.12 -2.95
C VAL A 154 4.45 -2.67 -1.59
N GLY A 155 4.27 -1.35 -1.37
CA GLY A 155 3.69 -0.78 -0.16
C GLY A 155 4.54 0.25 0.57
N LEU A 156 5.75 0.57 0.06
CA LEU A 156 6.62 1.59 0.65
C LEU A 156 7.40 2.34 -0.44
N PRO A 157 7.01 3.58 -0.81
CA PRO A 157 7.66 4.36 -1.87
C PRO A 157 9.04 4.85 -1.43
N LEU A 158 10.09 4.06 -1.73
CA LEU A 158 11.44 4.30 -1.21
C LEU A 158 12.05 5.62 -1.69
N CYS A 159 11.76 6.04 -2.91
CA CYS A 159 12.22 7.32 -3.44
C CYS A 159 11.62 8.49 -2.65
N ARG A 160 10.32 8.44 -2.35
CA ARG A 160 9.67 9.48 -1.54
C ARG A 160 10.15 9.42 -0.10
N LEU A 161 10.21 8.21 0.46
CA LEU A 161 10.69 8.01 1.83
C LEU A 161 12.09 8.58 2.06
N SER A 162 13.03 8.38 1.13
CA SER A 162 14.39 8.91 1.27
C SER A 162 14.43 10.44 1.37
N ARG A 163 13.57 11.12 0.61
CA ARG A 163 13.45 12.58 0.65
C ARG A 163 12.85 13.06 1.97
N LEU A 164 11.80 12.38 2.45
CA LEU A 164 11.20 12.71 3.73
C LEU A 164 12.15 12.45 4.89
N LEU A 165 12.94 11.37 4.87
CA LEU A 165 13.96 11.09 5.88
C LEU A 165 15.04 12.17 5.94
N ALA A 166 15.44 12.72 4.80
CA ALA A 166 16.42 13.81 4.74
C ALA A 166 15.91 15.09 5.47
N GLU A 167 14.60 15.35 5.48
CA GLU A 167 14.02 16.46 6.24
C GLU A 167 14.12 16.26 7.77
N PHE A 168 14.34 15.02 8.23
CA PHE A 168 14.65 14.68 9.62
C PHE A 168 16.17 14.43 9.85
N GLY A 169 17.03 14.82 8.90
CA GLY A 169 18.47 14.67 9.00
C GLY A 169 18.99 13.24 8.80
N ILE A 170 18.14 12.32 8.31
CA ILE A 170 18.51 10.92 8.06
C ILE A 170 18.81 10.76 6.57
N HIS A 171 20.08 10.50 6.23
CA HIS A 171 20.52 10.28 4.86
C HIS A 171 20.85 8.80 4.61
N LEU A 172 20.28 8.23 3.54
CA LEU A 172 20.54 6.85 3.16
C LEU A 172 21.95 6.70 2.57
N GLY A 173 22.69 5.68 3.01
CA GLY A 173 24.02 5.38 2.51
C GLY A 173 25.16 6.16 3.18
N SER A 174 24.91 6.90 4.25
CA SER A 174 25.91 7.55 5.10
C SER A 174 26.25 6.69 6.32
N GLY A 175 26.58 5.41 6.11
CA GLY A 175 27.03 4.49 7.15
C GLY A 175 28.34 3.83 6.75
#